data_40d5af3d3e43e1085108c1379f922d48
#
_entry.id   40d5af3d3e43e1085108c1379f922d48
#
_cell.length_a   1.000
_cell.length_b   1.000
_cell.length_c   1.000
_cell.angle_alpha   90.00
_cell.angle_beta   90.00
_cell.angle_gamma   90.00
#
_symmetry.space_group_name_H-M   'P 1'
#
loop_
_entity.id
_entity.type
_entity.pdbx_description
1 polymer ?
#
loop_
_entity_poly.entity_id
_entity_poly.type
_entity_poly.pdbx_seq_one_letter_code
_entity_poly.pdbx_strand_id
1 'polypeptide(L)'
;MNQAYAWFKESLENTKAEASPNVMHFFLDMSLQKLKADPSHKEQFIKDYLLDTQYTDEAIANTDKEVLKTALKSVREGLDAQFINSGAATCESLQEIYAPKVEANQANLEALKEVIKVMALMGCKDSDAYLQASLYAYKLEPSADAALGIAKQAVKAKDYDKAIQYFEEAANMETDAVSKAEDYYLIGVLLFEQNNMSKARQYCQKAIETNPDYGAPYILIGNMYAKSAKSIYPNDAVLAKAVYYAAIDKFEKARQ
;
A
#
# COMPACT_ATOMS: atom_id res chain seq x y z
N MET A 1 10.97 -33.76 -3.15
CA MET A 1 10.83 -32.28 -3.06
C MET A 1 11.19 -31.60 -4.38
N ASN A 2 12.42 -31.67 -4.89
CA ASN A 2 12.80 -31.00 -6.16
C ASN A 2 11.97 -31.42 -7.37
N GLN A 3 11.62 -32.69 -7.49
CA GLN A 3 10.81 -33.22 -8.58
C GLN A 3 9.35 -32.76 -8.49
N ALA A 4 8.76 -32.74 -7.29
CA ALA A 4 7.39 -32.25 -7.09
C ALA A 4 7.28 -30.75 -7.41
N TYR A 5 8.21 -29.93 -6.94
CA TYR A 5 8.28 -28.52 -7.31
C TYR A 5 8.34 -28.32 -8.83
N ALA A 6 9.23 -29.07 -9.51
CA ALA A 6 9.36 -28.95 -10.97
C ALA A 6 8.06 -29.31 -11.70
N TRP A 7 7.37 -30.35 -11.27
CA TRP A 7 6.09 -30.75 -11.87
C TRP A 7 4.98 -29.72 -11.66
N PHE A 8 4.83 -29.17 -10.43
CA PHE A 8 3.83 -28.14 -10.18
C PHE A 8 4.14 -26.86 -10.95
N LYS A 9 5.41 -26.49 -11.04
CA LYS A 9 5.86 -25.34 -11.83
C LYS A 9 5.51 -25.50 -13.31
N GLU A 10 5.92 -26.62 -13.91
CA GLU A 10 5.63 -26.95 -15.30
C GLU A 10 4.10 -27.01 -15.55
N SER A 11 3.35 -27.60 -14.64
CA SER A 11 1.88 -27.66 -14.73
C SER A 11 1.28 -26.25 -14.73
N LEU A 12 1.70 -25.39 -13.81
CA LEU A 12 1.20 -24.01 -13.72
C LEU A 12 1.58 -23.17 -14.94
N GLU A 13 2.84 -23.26 -15.41
CA GLU A 13 3.33 -22.53 -16.59
C GLU A 13 2.59 -22.95 -17.88
N ASN A 14 2.23 -24.24 -18.00
CA ASN A 14 1.50 -24.76 -19.15
C ASN A 14 0.00 -24.42 -19.13
N THR A 15 -0.65 -24.46 -17.95
CA THR A 15 -2.09 -24.25 -17.80
C THR A 15 -2.46 -22.79 -17.45
N LYS A 16 -1.52 -22.02 -16.87
CA LYS A 16 -1.70 -20.61 -16.50
C LYS A 16 -2.97 -20.40 -15.68
N ALA A 17 -3.86 -19.49 -16.11
CA ALA A 17 -5.14 -19.21 -15.48
C ALA A 17 -6.15 -20.38 -15.52
N GLU A 18 -5.90 -21.42 -16.33
CA GLU A 18 -6.72 -22.63 -16.37
C GLU A 18 -6.27 -23.69 -15.36
N ALA A 19 -5.19 -23.44 -14.62
CA ALA A 19 -4.70 -24.32 -13.56
C ALA A 19 -5.78 -24.59 -12.52
N SER A 20 -5.83 -25.80 -11.97
CA SER A 20 -6.74 -26.08 -10.87
C SER A 20 -6.31 -25.34 -9.60
N PRO A 21 -7.25 -24.96 -8.69
CA PRO A 21 -6.91 -24.35 -7.41
C PRO A 21 -5.88 -25.13 -6.60
N ASN A 22 -5.87 -26.46 -6.71
CA ASN A 22 -4.88 -27.32 -6.04
C ASN A 22 -3.48 -27.14 -6.62
N VAL A 23 -3.31 -27.01 -7.94
CA VAL A 23 -2.02 -26.77 -8.57
C VAL A 23 -1.44 -25.44 -8.08
N MET A 24 -2.25 -24.38 -8.07
CA MET A 24 -1.88 -23.07 -7.57
C MET A 24 -1.41 -23.15 -6.10
N HIS A 25 -2.22 -23.73 -5.24
CA HIS A 25 -1.89 -23.85 -3.82
C HIS A 25 -0.61 -24.65 -3.56
N PHE A 26 -0.47 -25.83 -4.18
CA PHE A 26 0.68 -26.70 -3.93
C PHE A 26 1.97 -26.23 -4.60
N PHE A 27 1.90 -25.47 -5.68
CA PHE A 27 3.10 -24.91 -6.31
C PHE A 27 3.87 -24.00 -5.34
N LEU A 28 3.18 -23.03 -4.73
CA LEU A 28 3.82 -22.13 -3.78
C LEU A 28 4.26 -22.86 -2.50
N ASP A 29 3.48 -23.84 -2.03
CA ASP A 29 3.89 -24.67 -0.88
C ASP A 29 5.19 -25.43 -1.15
N MET A 30 5.35 -26.01 -2.34
CA MET A 30 6.60 -26.67 -2.71
C MET A 30 7.77 -25.70 -2.85
N SER A 31 7.54 -24.50 -3.35
CA SER A 31 8.54 -23.43 -3.40
C SER A 31 8.96 -22.98 -2.01
N LEU A 32 8.00 -22.83 -1.08
CA LEU A 32 8.28 -22.52 0.33
C LEU A 32 9.07 -23.60 1.04
N GLN A 33 8.77 -24.87 0.79
CA GLN A 33 9.56 -25.99 1.33
C GLN A 33 10.99 -26.00 0.81
N LYS A 34 11.19 -25.65 -0.47
CA LYS A 34 12.54 -25.46 -1.02
C LYS A 34 13.27 -24.30 -0.34
N LEU A 35 12.63 -23.19 -0.13
CA LEU A 35 13.19 -22.04 0.59
C LEU A 35 13.64 -22.44 2.01
N LYS A 36 12.83 -23.21 2.74
CA LYS A 36 13.16 -23.69 4.08
C LYS A 36 14.38 -24.64 4.08
N ALA A 37 14.56 -25.39 2.99
CA ALA A 37 15.70 -26.30 2.84
C ALA A 37 16.96 -25.61 2.30
N ASP A 38 16.80 -24.57 1.49
CA ASP A 38 17.87 -23.82 0.85
C ASP A 38 17.52 -22.31 0.81
N PRO A 39 18.12 -21.48 1.68
CA PRO A 39 17.89 -20.04 1.70
C PRO A 39 18.22 -19.32 0.38
N SER A 40 19.07 -19.89 -0.49
CA SER A 40 19.37 -19.30 -1.79
C SER A 40 18.16 -19.30 -2.74
N HIS A 41 17.13 -20.09 -2.44
CA HIS A 41 15.87 -20.13 -3.20
C HIS A 41 14.97 -18.90 -2.99
N LYS A 42 15.35 -17.95 -2.13
CA LYS A 42 14.55 -16.80 -1.73
C LYS A 42 14.05 -15.96 -2.90
N GLU A 43 14.92 -15.58 -3.82
CA GLU A 43 14.52 -14.79 -4.99
C GLU A 43 13.55 -15.58 -5.89
N GLN A 44 13.79 -16.87 -6.06
CA GLN A 44 12.90 -17.73 -6.85
C GLN A 44 11.55 -17.90 -6.17
N PHE A 45 11.49 -18.04 -4.85
CA PHE A 45 10.22 -18.10 -4.11
C PHE A 45 9.36 -16.84 -4.29
N ILE A 46 9.99 -15.66 -4.30
CA ILE A 46 9.28 -14.40 -4.57
C ILE A 46 8.71 -14.39 -6.01
N LYS A 47 9.50 -14.84 -7.00
CA LYS A 47 9.02 -14.97 -8.38
C LYS A 47 7.90 -15.99 -8.53
N ASP A 48 7.99 -17.10 -7.84
CA ASP A 48 6.97 -18.16 -7.85
C ASP A 48 5.64 -17.63 -7.25
N TYR A 49 5.72 -16.88 -6.15
CA TYR A 49 4.55 -16.22 -5.58
C TYR A 49 3.88 -15.25 -6.56
N LEU A 50 4.68 -14.41 -7.25
CA LEU A 50 4.15 -13.45 -8.23
C LEU A 50 3.48 -14.13 -9.41
N LEU A 51 4.10 -15.17 -9.93
CA LEU A 51 3.57 -15.97 -11.04
C LEU A 51 2.24 -16.62 -10.65
N ASP A 52 2.21 -17.24 -9.47
CA ASP A 52 1.03 -17.96 -8.97
C ASP A 52 -0.13 -17.00 -8.70
N THR A 53 0.15 -15.86 -8.06
CA THR A 53 -0.88 -14.84 -7.80
C THR A 53 -1.41 -14.22 -9.08
N GLN A 54 -0.56 -13.97 -10.08
CA GLN A 54 -0.99 -13.45 -11.38
C GLN A 54 -2.00 -14.41 -12.02
N TYR A 55 -1.65 -15.70 -12.14
CA TYR A 55 -2.56 -16.67 -12.78
C TYR A 55 -3.83 -16.93 -11.95
N THR A 56 -3.73 -16.87 -10.63
CA THR A 56 -4.90 -16.97 -9.76
C THR A 56 -5.85 -15.78 -9.95
N ASP A 57 -5.33 -14.55 -10.01
CA ASP A 57 -6.10 -13.33 -10.25
C ASP A 57 -6.76 -13.36 -11.65
N GLU A 58 -6.03 -13.81 -12.69
CA GLU A 58 -6.57 -14.01 -14.04
C GLU A 58 -7.68 -15.07 -14.05
N ALA A 59 -7.52 -16.18 -13.33
CA ALA A 59 -8.52 -17.23 -13.22
C ALA A 59 -9.81 -16.74 -12.51
N ILE A 60 -9.68 -15.92 -11.46
CA ILE A 60 -10.80 -15.29 -10.75
C ILE A 60 -11.58 -14.36 -11.70
N ALA A 61 -10.85 -13.56 -12.50
CA ALA A 61 -11.45 -12.63 -13.45
C ALA A 61 -12.19 -13.34 -14.60
N ASN A 62 -11.68 -14.48 -15.06
CA ASN A 62 -12.16 -15.19 -16.23
C ASN A 62 -13.26 -16.24 -15.93
N THR A 63 -13.59 -16.52 -14.65
CA THR A 63 -14.60 -17.53 -14.31
C THR A 63 -15.94 -16.92 -13.90
N ASP A 64 -17.02 -17.40 -14.51
CA ASP A 64 -18.41 -17.09 -14.11
C ASP A 64 -18.99 -18.10 -13.10
N LYS A 65 -18.23 -19.16 -12.75
CA LYS A 65 -18.67 -20.20 -11.83
C LYS A 65 -18.40 -19.76 -10.38
N GLU A 66 -19.42 -19.36 -9.65
CA GLU A 66 -19.31 -18.85 -8.27
C GLU A 66 -18.57 -19.79 -7.31
N VAL A 67 -18.79 -21.12 -7.41
CA VAL A 67 -18.09 -22.10 -6.57
C VAL A 67 -16.58 -22.09 -6.86
N LEU A 68 -16.18 -22.05 -8.13
CA LEU A 68 -14.77 -21.99 -8.52
C LEU A 68 -14.15 -20.65 -8.13
N LYS A 69 -14.89 -19.56 -8.31
CA LYS A 69 -14.45 -18.21 -7.94
C LYS A 69 -14.19 -18.10 -6.44
N THR A 70 -15.05 -18.68 -5.61
CA THR A 70 -14.88 -18.75 -4.16
C THR A 70 -13.65 -19.57 -3.78
N ALA A 71 -13.44 -20.72 -4.41
CA ALA A 71 -12.26 -21.56 -4.17
C ALA A 71 -10.96 -20.84 -4.56
N LEU A 72 -10.93 -20.16 -5.72
CA LEU A 72 -9.78 -19.39 -6.18
C LEU A 72 -9.48 -18.20 -5.27
N LYS A 73 -10.49 -17.50 -4.76
CA LYS A 73 -10.30 -16.43 -3.77
C LYS A 73 -9.66 -16.95 -2.48
N SER A 74 -10.12 -18.11 -1.98
CA SER A 74 -9.51 -18.75 -0.81
C SER A 74 -8.06 -19.17 -1.06
N VAL A 75 -7.75 -19.66 -2.26
CA VAL A 75 -6.35 -19.94 -2.66
C VAL A 75 -5.54 -18.65 -2.67
N ARG A 76 -6.06 -17.58 -3.26
CA ARG A 76 -5.39 -16.28 -3.34
C ARG A 76 -5.01 -15.73 -1.97
N GLU A 77 -5.94 -15.78 -1.00
CA GLU A 77 -5.71 -15.41 0.39
C GLU A 77 -4.64 -16.32 1.05
N GLY A 78 -4.68 -17.62 0.75
CA GLY A 78 -3.71 -18.60 1.23
C GLY A 78 -2.29 -18.33 0.71
N LEU A 79 -2.15 -17.96 -0.58
CA LEU A 79 -0.85 -17.59 -1.18
C LEU A 79 -0.26 -16.35 -0.50
N ASP A 80 -1.08 -15.32 -0.25
CA ASP A 80 -0.64 -14.10 0.47
C ASP A 80 -0.18 -14.42 1.89
N ALA A 81 -0.94 -15.24 2.61
CA ALA A 81 -0.60 -15.66 3.96
C ALA A 81 0.73 -16.46 3.99
N GLN A 82 0.93 -17.38 3.04
CA GLN A 82 2.19 -18.13 2.92
C GLN A 82 3.37 -17.20 2.65
N PHE A 83 3.22 -16.25 1.74
CA PHE A 83 4.26 -15.29 1.39
C PHE A 83 4.64 -14.40 2.57
N ILE A 84 3.66 -13.78 3.22
CA ILE A 84 3.87 -12.91 4.40
C ILE A 84 4.54 -13.69 5.54
N ASN A 85 4.07 -14.90 5.83
CA ASN A 85 4.55 -15.71 6.96
C ASN A 85 5.88 -16.45 6.65
N SER A 86 6.35 -16.42 5.42
CA SER A 86 7.61 -17.12 5.03
C SER A 86 8.85 -16.51 5.66
N GLY A 87 8.81 -15.23 6.07
CA GLY A 87 9.97 -14.46 6.50
C GLY A 87 10.96 -14.13 5.38
N ALA A 88 10.67 -14.54 4.13
CA ALA A 88 11.53 -14.27 2.98
C ALA A 88 11.44 -12.82 2.50
N ALA A 89 10.31 -12.18 2.69
CA ALA A 89 9.98 -10.86 2.15
C ALA A 89 10.03 -9.78 3.24
N THR A 90 11.22 -9.50 3.80
CA THR A 90 11.45 -8.30 4.61
C THR A 90 11.75 -7.10 3.72
N CYS A 91 11.55 -5.88 4.21
CA CYS A 91 11.83 -4.68 3.42
C CYS A 91 13.30 -4.59 3.00
N GLU A 92 14.23 -5.02 3.86
CA GLU A 92 15.66 -5.09 3.54
C GLU A 92 15.93 -6.05 2.39
N SER A 93 15.37 -7.28 2.47
CA SER A 93 15.62 -8.28 1.44
C SER A 93 14.95 -7.92 0.10
N LEU A 94 13.77 -7.30 0.14
CA LEU A 94 13.10 -6.81 -1.07
C LEU A 94 13.88 -5.65 -1.68
N GLN A 95 14.43 -4.74 -0.86
CA GLN A 95 15.29 -3.67 -1.31
C GLN A 95 16.53 -4.20 -2.04
N GLU A 96 17.23 -5.19 -1.47
CA GLU A 96 18.41 -5.81 -2.08
C GLU A 96 18.11 -6.48 -3.43
N ILE A 97 16.96 -7.18 -3.53
CA ILE A 97 16.53 -7.89 -4.73
C ILE A 97 16.04 -6.92 -5.81
N TYR A 98 15.28 -5.91 -5.44
CA TYR A 98 14.58 -5.07 -6.40
C TYR A 98 15.34 -3.80 -6.81
N ALA A 99 16.21 -3.23 -5.98
CA ALA A 99 16.92 -2.02 -6.36
C ALA A 99 17.70 -2.17 -7.69
N PRO A 100 18.53 -3.22 -7.90
CA PRO A 100 19.21 -3.39 -9.18
C PRO A 100 18.25 -3.68 -10.34
N LYS A 101 17.10 -4.31 -10.09
CA LYS A 101 16.09 -4.58 -11.13
C LYS A 101 15.36 -3.32 -11.58
N VAL A 102 15.05 -2.42 -10.66
CA VAL A 102 14.44 -1.12 -10.96
C VAL A 102 15.34 -0.32 -11.88
N GLU A 103 16.64 -0.24 -11.55
CA GLU A 103 17.62 0.47 -12.36
C GLU A 103 17.79 -0.14 -13.77
N ALA A 104 17.73 -1.46 -13.88
CA ALA A 104 17.84 -2.16 -15.16
C ALA A 104 16.56 -2.08 -16.02
N ASN A 105 15.40 -1.77 -15.42
CA ASN A 105 14.08 -1.84 -16.06
C ASN A 105 13.33 -0.50 -16.07
N GLN A 106 14.00 0.64 -16.08
CA GLN A 106 13.39 1.98 -16.00
C GLN A 106 12.32 2.26 -17.09
N ALA A 107 12.39 1.59 -18.24
CA ALA A 107 11.44 1.71 -19.34
C ALA A 107 10.46 0.52 -19.44
N ASN A 108 10.49 -0.41 -18.49
CA ASN A 108 9.60 -1.58 -18.49
C ASN A 108 8.52 -1.42 -17.41
N LEU A 109 7.36 -0.91 -17.83
CA LEU A 109 6.24 -0.61 -16.94
C LEU A 109 5.78 -1.83 -16.14
N GLU A 110 5.68 -3.00 -16.75
CA GLU A 110 5.22 -4.22 -16.07
C GLU A 110 6.19 -4.64 -14.96
N ALA A 111 7.49 -4.61 -15.22
CA ALA A 111 8.50 -4.91 -14.20
C ALA A 111 8.47 -3.91 -13.04
N LEU A 112 8.22 -2.63 -13.32
CA LEU A 112 8.08 -1.60 -12.29
C LEU A 112 6.79 -1.77 -11.47
N LYS A 113 5.66 -2.06 -12.12
CA LYS A 113 4.39 -2.37 -11.44
C LYS A 113 4.50 -3.58 -10.53
N GLU A 114 5.23 -4.62 -10.93
CA GLU A 114 5.52 -5.79 -10.10
C GLU A 114 6.24 -5.39 -8.81
N VAL A 115 7.31 -4.59 -8.92
CA VAL A 115 8.06 -4.11 -7.74
C VAL A 115 7.15 -3.30 -6.81
N ILE A 116 6.38 -2.36 -7.36
CA ILE A 116 5.45 -1.52 -6.60
C ILE A 116 4.43 -2.39 -5.86
N LYS A 117 3.81 -3.36 -6.55
CA LYS A 117 2.80 -4.28 -5.98
C LYS A 117 3.37 -5.07 -4.80
N VAL A 118 4.52 -5.72 -4.97
CA VAL A 118 5.13 -6.55 -3.91
C VAL A 118 5.55 -5.71 -2.70
N MET A 119 6.21 -4.60 -2.95
CA MET A 119 6.69 -3.75 -1.87
C MET A 119 5.54 -3.07 -1.12
N ALA A 120 4.46 -2.71 -1.81
CA ALA A 120 3.23 -2.19 -1.19
C ALA A 120 2.55 -3.25 -0.32
N LEU A 121 2.41 -4.49 -0.81
CA LEU A 121 1.84 -5.62 -0.08
C LEU A 121 2.58 -5.90 1.23
N MET A 122 3.91 -5.77 1.20
CA MET A 122 4.77 -5.99 2.37
C MET A 122 4.93 -4.76 3.27
N GLY A 123 4.20 -3.67 3.00
CA GLY A 123 4.29 -2.43 3.76
C GLY A 123 5.59 -1.64 3.56
N CYS A 124 6.39 -1.98 2.54
CA CYS A 124 7.71 -1.41 2.28
C CYS A 124 7.66 -0.14 1.41
N LYS A 125 6.59 0.65 1.53
CA LYS A 125 6.34 1.85 0.70
C LYS A 125 7.33 3.00 0.94
N ASP A 126 8.20 2.90 1.94
CA ASP A 126 9.22 3.91 2.25
C ASP A 126 10.64 3.49 1.79
N SER A 127 10.79 2.32 1.18
CA SER A 127 12.06 1.83 0.66
C SER A 127 12.44 2.51 -0.65
N ASP A 128 13.75 2.66 -0.90
CA ASP A 128 14.24 3.36 -2.08
C ASP A 128 13.84 2.65 -3.40
N ALA A 129 13.80 1.31 -3.42
CA ALA A 129 13.35 0.57 -4.61
C ALA A 129 11.88 0.88 -4.95
N TYR A 130 10.97 0.95 -3.94
CA TYR A 130 9.59 1.35 -4.15
C TYR A 130 9.48 2.76 -4.70
N LEU A 131 10.19 3.72 -4.09
CA LEU A 131 10.14 5.13 -4.47
C LEU A 131 10.68 5.35 -5.89
N GLN A 132 11.78 4.68 -6.27
CA GLN A 132 12.35 4.75 -7.60
C GLN A 132 11.48 4.07 -8.66
N ALA A 133 10.95 2.88 -8.35
CA ALA A 133 10.02 2.19 -9.24
C ALA A 133 8.77 3.05 -9.52
N SER A 134 8.22 3.69 -8.48
CA SER A 134 7.08 4.60 -8.60
C SER A 134 7.39 5.80 -9.49
N LEU A 135 8.58 6.40 -9.34
CA LEU A 135 9.01 7.53 -10.15
C LEU A 135 9.13 7.15 -11.64
N TYR A 136 9.72 6.00 -11.95
CA TYR A 136 9.86 5.54 -13.33
C TYR A 136 8.51 5.10 -13.92
N ALA A 137 7.69 4.37 -13.15
CA ALA A 137 6.36 3.95 -13.58
C ALA A 137 5.45 5.15 -13.88
N TYR A 138 5.47 6.18 -13.04
CA TYR A 138 4.68 7.39 -13.25
C TYR A 138 5.03 8.13 -14.55
N LYS A 139 6.32 8.16 -14.93
CA LYS A 139 6.75 8.77 -16.20
C LYS A 139 6.24 8.01 -17.42
N LEU A 140 6.04 6.70 -17.31
CA LEU A 140 5.54 5.84 -18.38
C LEU A 140 4.01 5.85 -18.43
N GLU A 141 3.36 5.71 -17.27
CA GLU A 141 1.91 5.68 -17.11
C GLU A 141 1.55 6.20 -15.71
N PRO A 142 0.97 7.39 -15.60
CA PRO A 142 0.49 7.92 -14.33
C PRO A 142 -0.58 7.02 -13.70
N SER A 143 -0.41 6.68 -12.41
CA SER A 143 -1.36 5.91 -11.61
C SER A 143 -1.36 6.39 -10.17
N ALA A 144 -2.41 6.06 -9.39
CA ALA A 144 -2.51 6.42 -7.98
C ALA A 144 -1.30 5.92 -7.17
N ASP A 145 -0.96 4.63 -7.31
CA ASP A 145 0.19 4.02 -6.62
C ASP A 145 1.52 4.68 -6.98
N ALA A 146 1.72 5.00 -8.26
CA ALA A 146 2.94 5.65 -8.71
C ALA A 146 3.03 7.10 -8.22
N ALA A 147 1.93 7.86 -8.23
CA ALA A 147 1.84 9.20 -7.65
C ALA A 147 2.10 9.18 -6.14
N LEU A 148 1.50 8.22 -5.40
CA LEU A 148 1.74 8.01 -3.98
C LEU A 148 3.23 7.78 -3.68
N GLY A 149 3.93 6.98 -4.48
CA GLY A 149 5.37 6.76 -4.33
C GLY A 149 6.18 8.05 -4.49
N ILE A 150 5.85 8.89 -5.48
CA ILE A 150 6.50 10.20 -5.67
C ILE A 150 6.20 11.15 -4.50
N ALA A 151 4.94 11.19 -4.02
CA ALA A 151 4.57 11.99 -2.87
C ALA A 151 5.40 11.61 -1.63
N LYS A 152 5.55 10.32 -1.34
CA LYS A 152 6.38 9.82 -0.23
C LYS A 152 7.87 10.15 -0.41
N GLN A 153 8.40 10.03 -1.62
CA GLN A 153 9.77 10.45 -1.91
C GLN A 153 9.97 11.95 -1.63
N ALA A 154 9.01 12.80 -2.02
CA ALA A 154 9.04 14.23 -1.76
C ALA A 154 8.96 14.54 -0.25
N VAL A 155 8.15 13.80 0.52
CA VAL A 155 8.15 13.90 2.01
C VAL A 155 9.53 13.59 2.59
N LYS A 156 10.17 12.50 2.13
CA LYS A 156 11.52 12.11 2.57
C LYS A 156 12.56 13.20 2.25
N ALA A 157 12.40 13.87 1.11
CA ALA A 157 13.21 15.00 0.69
C ALA A 157 12.82 16.34 1.38
N LYS A 158 11.75 16.36 2.19
CA LYS A 158 11.16 17.57 2.81
C LYS A 158 10.62 18.59 1.80
N ASP A 159 10.35 18.17 0.57
CA ASP A 159 9.68 18.97 -0.46
C ASP A 159 8.15 18.80 -0.30
N TYR A 160 7.61 19.49 0.71
CA TYR A 160 6.21 19.31 1.11
C TYR A 160 5.21 19.80 0.06
N ASP A 161 5.56 20.82 -0.71
CA ASP A 161 4.68 21.34 -1.76
C ASP A 161 4.52 20.31 -2.88
N LYS A 162 5.62 19.70 -3.30
CA LYS A 162 5.61 18.59 -4.25
C LYS A 162 4.88 17.36 -3.69
N ALA A 163 5.10 17.04 -2.40
CA ALA A 163 4.41 15.94 -1.75
C ALA A 163 2.88 16.13 -1.77
N ILE A 164 2.40 17.32 -1.41
CA ILE A 164 0.97 17.67 -1.42
C ILE A 164 0.41 17.52 -2.83
N GLN A 165 1.09 18.05 -3.85
CA GLN A 165 0.64 17.93 -5.24
C GLN A 165 0.44 16.46 -5.63
N TYR A 166 1.42 15.60 -5.38
CA TYR A 166 1.33 14.19 -5.78
C TYR A 166 0.38 13.35 -4.92
N PHE A 167 0.18 13.70 -3.65
CA PHE A 167 -0.93 13.11 -2.87
C PHE A 167 -2.30 13.52 -3.41
N GLU A 168 -2.49 14.77 -3.87
CA GLU A 168 -3.72 15.19 -4.54
C GLU A 168 -3.96 14.42 -5.85
N GLU A 169 -2.92 14.23 -6.65
CA GLU A 169 -2.98 13.46 -7.89
C GLU A 169 -3.33 11.99 -7.59
N ALA A 170 -2.70 11.37 -6.57
CA ALA A 170 -3.02 10.02 -6.12
C ALA A 170 -4.50 9.92 -5.69
N ALA A 171 -4.96 10.78 -4.79
CA ALA A 171 -6.34 10.81 -4.33
C ALA A 171 -7.37 11.00 -5.45
N ASN A 172 -7.03 11.78 -6.50
CA ASN A 172 -7.92 11.99 -7.65
C ASN A 172 -8.01 10.76 -8.55
N MET A 173 -6.96 9.95 -8.63
CA MET A 173 -6.92 8.70 -9.41
C MET A 173 -7.39 7.49 -8.59
N GLU A 174 -7.42 7.59 -7.25
CA GLU A 174 -7.78 6.49 -6.36
C GLU A 174 -9.29 6.21 -6.39
N THR A 175 -9.63 4.94 -6.52
CA THR A 175 -11.02 4.44 -6.52
C THR A 175 -11.43 3.83 -5.19
N ASP A 176 -10.47 3.34 -4.39
CA ASP A 176 -10.71 2.83 -3.05
C ASP A 176 -10.88 3.97 -2.06
N ALA A 177 -12.03 4.01 -1.38
CA ALA A 177 -12.38 5.09 -0.46
C ALA A 177 -11.44 5.15 0.77
N VAL A 178 -10.91 3.99 1.22
CA VAL A 178 -9.98 3.94 2.36
C VAL A 178 -8.66 4.59 1.98
N SER A 179 -8.05 4.15 0.88
CA SER A 179 -6.79 4.69 0.36
C SER A 179 -6.90 6.18 0.03
N LYS A 180 -8.00 6.59 -0.60
CA LYS A 180 -8.27 8.00 -0.91
C LYS A 180 -8.37 8.88 0.34
N ALA A 181 -9.02 8.38 1.39
CA ALA A 181 -9.12 9.11 2.65
C ALA A 181 -7.75 9.21 3.35
N GLU A 182 -6.90 8.18 3.25
CA GLU A 182 -5.53 8.21 3.75
C GLU A 182 -4.69 9.28 3.05
N ASP A 183 -4.79 9.39 1.72
CA ASP A 183 -4.08 10.42 0.96
C ASP A 183 -4.48 11.83 1.40
N TYR A 184 -5.80 12.11 1.53
CA TYR A 184 -6.26 13.39 2.05
C TYR A 184 -5.80 13.66 3.49
N TYR A 185 -5.77 12.65 4.34
CA TYR A 185 -5.25 12.79 5.70
C TYR A 185 -3.75 13.13 5.70
N LEU A 186 -2.94 12.49 4.86
CA LEU A 186 -1.51 12.77 4.73
C LEU A 186 -1.25 14.21 4.29
N ILE A 187 -2.04 14.74 3.35
CA ILE A 187 -2.00 16.17 2.99
C ILE A 187 -2.32 17.04 4.21
N GLY A 188 -3.35 16.67 4.98
CA GLY A 188 -3.72 17.36 6.20
C GLY A 188 -2.58 17.42 7.21
N VAL A 189 -1.82 16.32 7.39
CA VAL A 189 -0.64 16.24 8.26
C VAL A 189 0.46 17.18 7.77
N LEU A 190 0.81 17.15 6.49
CA LEU A 190 1.85 18.00 5.94
C LEU A 190 1.52 19.50 6.09
N LEU A 191 0.28 19.88 5.83
CA LEU A 191 -0.18 21.26 6.00
C LEU A 191 -0.19 21.68 7.48
N PHE A 192 -0.50 20.75 8.39
CA PHE A 192 -0.41 21.00 9.83
C PHE A 192 1.03 21.26 10.27
N GLU A 193 1.99 20.48 9.78
CA GLU A 193 3.43 20.70 10.03
C GLU A 193 3.92 22.04 9.47
N GLN A 194 3.39 22.46 8.32
CA GLN A 194 3.63 23.80 7.76
C GLN A 194 2.87 24.92 8.49
N ASN A 195 2.19 24.61 9.61
CA ASN A 195 1.35 25.53 10.37
C ASN A 195 0.17 26.14 9.59
N ASN A 196 -0.25 25.52 8.48
CA ASN A 196 -1.39 25.94 7.67
C ASN A 196 -2.67 25.25 8.16
N MET A 197 -3.13 25.64 9.37
CA MET A 197 -4.24 25.00 10.09
C MET A 197 -5.55 25.01 9.29
N SER A 198 -5.80 26.07 8.53
CA SER A 198 -7.05 26.21 7.76
C SER A 198 -7.15 25.17 6.66
N LYS A 199 -6.11 25.04 5.82
CA LYS A 199 -6.05 24.04 4.76
C LYS A 199 -5.95 22.63 5.33
N ALA A 200 -5.15 22.42 6.39
CA ALA A 200 -5.02 21.13 7.06
C ALA A 200 -6.39 20.58 7.50
N ARG A 201 -7.20 21.44 8.12
CA ARG A 201 -8.57 21.06 8.53
C ARG A 201 -9.47 20.72 7.34
N GLN A 202 -9.36 21.47 6.21
CA GLN A 202 -10.15 21.17 5.01
C GLN A 202 -9.83 19.78 4.46
N TYR A 203 -8.55 19.38 4.42
CA TYR A 203 -8.14 18.06 3.95
C TYR A 203 -8.55 16.95 4.93
N CYS A 204 -8.42 17.16 6.25
CA CYS A 204 -8.99 16.24 7.22
C CYS A 204 -10.51 16.06 7.05
N GLN A 205 -11.23 17.13 6.74
CA GLN A 205 -12.67 17.05 6.47
C GLN A 205 -12.97 16.25 5.20
N LYS A 206 -12.21 16.43 4.11
CA LYS A 206 -12.30 15.59 2.91
C LYS A 206 -12.05 14.12 3.21
N ALA A 207 -11.05 13.81 4.06
CA ALA A 207 -10.77 12.44 4.48
C ALA A 207 -11.97 11.82 5.22
N ILE A 208 -12.59 12.56 6.15
CA ILE A 208 -13.78 12.14 6.90
C ILE A 208 -14.98 11.94 5.97
N GLU A 209 -15.21 12.84 5.01
CA GLU A 209 -16.30 12.73 4.03
C GLU A 209 -16.12 11.50 3.11
N THR A 210 -14.87 11.14 2.81
CA THR A 210 -14.54 10.00 1.98
C THR A 210 -14.64 8.68 2.76
N ASN A 211 -14.16 8.65 4.01
CA ASN A 211 -14.26 7.50 4.91
C ASN A 211 -14.58 7.98 6.34
N PRO A 212 -15.86 7.98 6.75
CA PRO A 212 -16.29 8.45 8.08
C PRO A 212 -15.70 7.64 9.26
N ASP A 213 -15.33 6.38 9.04
CA ASP A 213 -14.79 5.48 10.06
C ASP A 213 -13.28 5.66 10.27
N TYR A 214 -12.66 6.57 9.49
CA TYR A 214 -11.24 6.84 9.63
C TYR A 214 -10.97 7.82 10.80
N GLY A 215 -10.58 7.30 11.96
CA GLY A 215 -10.42 8.07 13.20
C GLY A 215 -9.28 9.11 13.18
N ALA A 216 -8.19 8.87 12.42
CA ALA A 216 -7.00 9.73 12.43
C ALA A 216 -7.26 11.21 12.06
N PRO A 217 -8.07 11.55 11.04
CA PRO A 217 -8.42 12.94 10.72
C PRO A 217 -9.13 13.65 11.87
N TYR A 218 -10.00 12.98 12.63
CA TYR A 218 -10.65 13.56 13.80
C TYR A 218 -9.64 13.94 14.89
N ILE A 219 -8.66 13.05 15.15
CA ILE A 219 -7.57 13.30 16.10
C ILE A 219 -6.77 14.53 15.67
N LEU A 220 -6.41 14.62 14.39
CA LEU A 220 -5.65 15.76 13.88
C LEU A 220 -6.40 17.08 14.02
N ILE A 221 -7.71 17.10 13.72
CA ILE A 221 -8.57 18.29 13.93
C ILE A 221 -8.63 18.65 15.44
N GLY A 222 -8.77 17.66 16.33
CA GLY A 222 -8.72 17.86 17.77
C GLY A 222 -7.40 18.51 18.22
N ASN A 223 -6.28 18.04 17.71
CA ASN A 223 -4.94 18.61 17.96
C ASN A 223 -4.83 20.06 17.46
N MET A 224 -5.40 20.37 16.27
CA MET A 224 -5.43 21.75 15.75
C MET A 224 -6.20 22.69 16.70
N TYR A 225 -7.36 22.25 17.21
CA TYR A 225 -8.12 23.03 18.18
C TYR A 225 -7.34 23.25 19.47
N ALA A 226 -6.78 22.18 20.04
CA ALA A 226 -5.98 22.26 21.26
C ALA A 226 -4.78 23.22 21.11
N LYS A 227 -4.07 23.14 19.97
CA LYS A 227 -2.92 24.01 19.67
C LYS A 227 -3.34 25.47 19.52
N SER A 228 -4.49 25.76 18.94
CA SER A 228 -4.97 27.12 18.67
C SER A 228 -5.73 27.77 19.83
N ALA A 229 -6.13 27.03 20.85
CA ALA A 229 -6.98 27.52 21.93
C ALA A 229 -6.48 28.82 22.59
N LYS A 230 -5.19 28.88 22.94
CA LYS A 230 -4.58 30.07 23.55
C LYS A 230 -4.40 31.24 22.59
N SER A 231 -4.26 30.98 21.30
CA SER A 231 -4.06 32.05 20.29
C SER A 231 -5.39 32.67 19.85
N ILE A 232 -6.49 31.89 19.88
CA ILE A 232 -7.83 32.37 19.50
C ILE A 232 -8.42 33.32 20.58
N TYR A 233 -8.22 32.97 21.86
CA TYR A 233 -8.74 33.72 23.00
C TYR A 233 -7.64 34.01 24.03
N PRO A 234 -6.66 34.87 23.71
CA PRO A 234 -5.49 35.08 24.57
C PRO A 234 -5.85 35.73 25.93
N ASN A 235 -6.91 36.50 25.96
CA ASN A 235 -7.36 37.28 27.15
C ASN A 235 -8.65 36.76 27.79
N ASP A 236 -9.21 35.65 27.30
CA ASP A 236 -10.42 35.05 27.83
C ASP A 236 -10.22 33.57 28.15
N ALA A 237 -9.96 33.30 29.42
CA ALA A 237 -9.71 31.95 29.88
C ALA A 237 -10.95 31.03 29.79
N VAL A 238 -12.17 31.59 29.77
CA VAL A 238 -13.40 30.82 29.65
C VAL A 238 -13.61 30.38 28.20
N LEU A 239 -13.48 31.31 27.25
CA LEU A 239 -13.59 31.00 25.83
C LEU A 239 -12.44 30.09 25.34
N ALA A 240 -11.24 30.28 25.87
CA ALA A 240 -10.13 29.36 25.58
C ALA A 240 -10.45 27.92 26.00
N LYS A 241 -11.17 27.71 27.13
CA LYS A 241 -11.63 26.38 27.54
C LYS A 241 -12.65 25.79 26.59
N ALA A 242 -13.54 26.59 25.99
CA ALA A 242 -14.52 26.10 25.03
C ALA A 242 -13.86 25.45 23.81
N VAL A 243 -12.69 25.94 23.37
CA VAL A 243 -11.93 25.33 22.27
C VAL A 243 -11.41 23.93 22.65
N TYR A 244 -11.01 23.71 23.91
CA TYR A 244 -10.62 22.37 24.39
C TYR A 244 -11.80 21.39 24.43
N TYR A 245 -13.04 21.84 24.72
CA TYR A 245 -14.22 20.98 24.60
C TYR A 245 -14.47 20.56 23.16
N ALA A 246 -14.29 21.47 22.19
CA ALA A 246 -14.37 21.12 20.77
C ALA A 246 -13.27 20.11 20.35
N ALA A 247 -12.08 20.17 20.95
CA ALA A 247 -11.04 19.18 20.75
C ALA A 247 -11.44 17.81 21.29
N ILE A 248 -12.00 17.78 22.53
CA ILE A 248 -12.47 16.54 23.18
C ILE A 248 -13.55 15.86 22.33
N ASP A 249 -14.54 16.63 21.81
CA ASP A 249 -15.58 16.11 20.88
C ASP A 249 -14.96 15.39 19.68
N LYS A 250 -13.86 15.91 19.12
CA LYS A 250 -13.17 15.26 18.01
C LYS A 250 -12.47 13.97 18.41
N PHE A 251 -11.84 13.94 19.60
CA PHE A 251 -11.22 12.73 20.10
C PHE A 251 -12.25 11.63 20.45
N GLU A 252 -13.43 12.01 20.94
CA GLU A 252 -14.52 11.07 21.18
C GLU A 252 -15.04 10.46 19.89
N LYS A 253 -15.19 11.26 18.81
CA LYS A 253 -15.58 10.77 17.48
C LYS A 253 -14.55 9.82 16.88
N ALA A 254 -13.26 10.07 17.12
CA ALA A 254 -12.19 9.18 16.63
C ALA A 254 -12.20 7.79 17.30
N ARG A 255 -12.87 7.65 18.44
CA ARG A 255 -12.95 6.39 19.22
C ARG A 255 -14.17 5.53 18.82
N GLN A 256 -15.16 6.11 18.17
CA GLN A 256 -16.35 5.42 17.68
C GLN A 256 -16.07 4.58 16.46
#